data_0d54f8f896a40c3aec88e85401719d8a
#
_entry.id   0d54f8f896a40c3aec88e85401719d8a
#
_cell.length_a   1.000
_cell.length_b   1.000
_cell.length_c   1.000
_cell.angle_alpha   90.00
_cell.angle_beta   90.00
_cell.angle_gamma   90.00
#
_symmetry.space_group_name_H-M   'P 1'
#
loop_
_entity.id
_entity.type
_entity.pdbx_description
1 polymer ?
#
loop_
_entity_poly.entity_id
_entity_poly.type
_entity_poly.pdbx_seq_one_letter_code
_entity_poly.pdbx_strand_id
1 'polypeptide(L)'
;MKTPQMLKAAIAKYETELKNIRERLEWTQTWLDSANFMQDANLFVAQVDERKELQRREQDMDFKIRFVKWLLEDEQPKDTQNDARTDQ
;
A
#
# COMPACT_ATOMS: atom_id res chain seq x y z
N MET A 1 -5.74 2.88 -23.98
CA MET A 1 -4.99 3.70 -23.04
C MET A 1 -5.88 4.18 -21.91
N LYS A 2 -5.37 4.20 -20.71
CA LYS A 2 -6.18 4.58 -19.57
C LYS A 2 -6.24 6.09 -19.43
N THR A 3 -7.44 6.56 -19.09
CA THR A 3 -7.62 7.99 -18.92
C THR A 3 -7.14 8.41 -17.54
N PRO A 4 -6.84 9.68 -17.32
CA PRO A 4 -6.47 10.16 -15.99
C PRO A 4 -7.54 9.86 -14.94
N GLN A 5 -8.81 9.91 -15.32
CA GLN A 5 -9.87 9.59 -14.38
C GLN A 5 -9.82 8.14 -13.94
N MET A 6 -9.53 7.24 -14.87
CA MET A 6 -9.40 5.83 -14.52
C MET A 6 -8.21 5.60 -13.61
N LEU A 7 -7.11 6.31 -13.85
CA LEU A 7 -5.94 6.18 -13.00
C LEU A 7 -6.20 6.71 -11.61
N LYS A 8 -6.89 7.83 -11.50
CA LYS A 8 -7.24 8.37 -10.19
C LYS A 8 -8.17 7.45 -9.43
N ALA A 9 -9.12 6.83 -10.13
CA ALA A 9 -10.03 5.88 -9.49
C ALA A 9 -9.27 4.66 -8.99
N ALA A 10 -8.28 4.20 -9.76
CA ALA A 10 -7.45 3.08 -9.34
C ALA A 10 -6.65 3.43 -8.09
N ILE A 11 -6.09 4.64 -8.06
CA ILE A 11 -5.34 5.08 -6.87
C ILE A 11 -6.25 5.09 -5.65
N ALA A 12 -7.45 5.64 -5.78
CA ALA A 12 -8.37 5.71 -4.65
C ALA A 12 -8.71 4.31 -4.14
N LYS A 13 -8.94 3.39 -5.06
CA LYS A 13 -9.24 2.01 -4.68
C LYS A 13 -8.07 1.37 -3.96
N TYR A 14 -6.86 1.54 -4.50
CA TYR A 14 -5.67 0.97 -3.87
C TYR A 14 -5.41 1.58 -2.52
N GLU A 15 -5.64 2.89 -2.37
CA GLU A 15 -5.42 3.54 -1.08
C GLU A 15 -6.40 3.04 -0.03
N THR A 16 -7.64 2.75 -0.44
CA THR A 16 -8.61 2.17 0.48
C THR A 16 -8.16 0.78 0.92
N GLU A 17 -7.68 -0.02 -0.04
CA GLU A 17 -7.18 -1.36 0.30
C GLU A 17 -5.97 -1.27 1.20
N LEU A 18 -5.07 -0.32 0.93
CA LEU A 18 -3.89 -0.14 1.76
C LEU A 18 -4.26 0.24 3.17
N LYS A 19 -5.24 1.11 3.32
CA LYS A 19 -5.72 1.49 4.65
C LYS A 19 -6.25 0.29 5.40
N ASN A 20 -7.03 -0.55 4.72
CA ASN A 20 -7.58 -1.75 5.35
C ASN A 20 -6.47 -2.71 5.76
N ILE A 21 -5.46 -2.87 4.93
CA ILE A 21 -4.33 -3.72 5.25
C ILE A 21 -3.59 -3.19 6.47
N ARG A 22 -3.38 -1.89 6.54
CA ARG A 22 -2.69 -1.28 7.67
C ARG A 22 -3.47 -1.41 8.96
N GLU A 23 -4.79 -1.28 8.89
CA GLU A 23 -5.63 -1.48 10.07
C GLU A 23 -5.55 -2.91 10.56
N ARG A 24 -5.55 -3.86 9.64
CA ARG A 24 -5.42 -5.26 10.00
C ARG A 24 -4.05 -5.56 10.58
N LEU A 25 -2.99 -4.94 10.02
CA LEU A 25 -1.65 -5.09 10.56
C LEU A 25 -1.57 -4.57 11.99
N GLU A 26 -2.19 -3.42 12.23
CA GLU A 26 -2.18 -2.84 13.56
C GLU A 26 -2.88 -3.75 14.56
N TRP A 27 -4.02 -4.28 14.17
CA TRP A 27 -4.76 -5.22 15.01
C TRP A 27 -3.92 -6.46 15.30
N THR A 28 -3.30 -7.01 14.27
CA THR A 28 -2.49 -8.23 14.42
C THR A 28 -1.31 -7.97 15.33
N GLN A 29 -0.65 -6.82 15.16
CA GLN A 29 0.49 -6.47 16.00
C GLN A 29 0.07 -6.29 17.45
N THR A 30 -1.07 -5.65 17.69
CA THR A 30 -1.58 -5.46 19.04
C THR A 30 -1.87 -6.83 19.69
N TRP A 31 -2.45 -7.72 18.90
CA TRP A 31 -2.73 -9.06 19.41
C TRP A 31 -1.44 -9.79 19.78
N LEU A 32 -0.43 -9.71 18.89
CA LEU A 32 0.84 -10.37 19.13
C LEU A 32 1.54 -9.81 20.36
N ASP A 33 1.47 -8.50 20.54
CA ASP A 33 2.11 -7.86 21.67
C ASP A 33 1.52 -8.29 23.02
N SER A 34 0.24 -8.65 23.00
CA SER A 34 -0.42 -9.04 24.23
C SER A 34 -0.59 -10.54 24.37
N ALA A 35 -0.19 -11.32 23.37
CA ALA A 35 -0.41 -12.75 23.39
C ALA A 35 0.62 -13.46 24.24
N ASN A 36 0.21 -14.61 24.78
CA ASN A 36 1.10 -15.46 25.53
C ASN A 36 1.46 -16.66 24.66
N PHE A 37 2.67 -16.65 24.14
CA PHE A 37 3.13 -17.72 23.25
C PHE A 37 2.99 -19.09 23.88
N MET A 38 3.32 -19.19 25.17
CA MET A 38 3.32 -20.48 25.84
C MET A 38 1.91 -21.08 25.96
N GLN A 39 0.91 -20.23 26.00
CA GLN A 39 -0.46 -20.72 26.14
C GLN A 39 -1.09 -21.02 24.80
N ASP A 40 -0.66 -20.32 23.74
CA ASP A 40 -1.36 -20.41 22.49
C ASP A 40 -0.38 -20.36 21.34
N ALA A 41 0.55 -21.29 21.33
CA ALA A 41 1.64 -21.25 20.36
C ALA A 41 1.16 -21.35 18.93
N ASN A 42 0.19 -22.22 18.67
CA ASN A 42 -0.30 -22.41 17.30
C ASN A 42 -0.94 -21.14 16.76
N LEU A 43 -1.74 -20.50 17.59
CA LEU A 43 -2.39 -19.27 17.17
C LEU A 43 -1.37 -18.15 17.02
N PHE A 44 -0.38 -18.12 17.89
CA PHE A 44 0.70 -17.13 17.80
C PHE A 44 1.41 -17.25 16.46
N VAL A 45 1.79 -18.46 16.08
CA VAL A 45 2.47 -18.70 14.82
C VAL A 45 1.58 -18.29 13.64
N ALA A 46 0.29 -18.62 13.70
CA ALA A 46 -0.64 -18.24 12.65
C ALA A 46 -0.72 -16.73 12.48
N GLN A 47 -0.71 -16.01 13.60
CA GLN A 47 -0.78 -14.55 13.53
C GLN A 47 0.52 -13.94 13.01
N VAL A 48 1.65 -14.54 13.34
CA VAL A 48 2.93 -14.08 12.79
C VAL A 48 2.94 -14.28 11.27
N ASP A 49 2.43 -15.41 10.80
CA ASP A 49 2.36 -15.67 9.38
C ASP A 49 1.42 -14.69 8.69
N GLU A 50 0.29 -14.41 9.32
CA GLU A 50 -0.64 -13.43 8.77
C GLU A 50 0.00 -12.06 8.68
N ARG A 51 0.76 -11.66 9.70
CA ARG A 51 1.44 -10.38 9.68
C ARG A 51 2.40 -10.28 8.52
N LYS A 52 3.16 -11.35 8.27
CA LYS A 52 4.10 -11.37 7.15
C LYS A 52 3.38 -11.21 5.82
N GLU A 53 2.27 -11.90 5.66
CA GLU A 53 1.50 -11.82 4.43
C GLU A 53 0.92 -10.42 4.25
N LEU A 54 0.42 -9.82 5.32
CA LEU A 54 -0.14 -8.48 5.25
C LEU A 54 0.95 -7.45 4.93
N GLN A 55 2.15 -7.63 5.49
CA GLN A 55 3.26 -6.74 5.18
C GLN A 55 3.64 -6.83 3.71
N ARG A 56 3.62 -8.04 3.15
CA ARG A 56 3.89 -8.21 1.73
C ARG A 56 2.83 -7.52 0.90
N ARG A 57 1.56 -7.66 1.27
CA ARG A 57 0.48 -7.00 0.57
C ARG A 57 0.58 -5.48 0.66
N GLU A 58 1.00 -4.99 1.82
CA GLU A 58 1.18 -3.56 2.00
C GLU A 58 2.22 -3.03 1.03
N GLN A 59 3.34 -3.73 0.91
CA GLN A 59 4.40 -3.32 0.00
C GLN A 59 3.93 -3.39 -1.46
N ASP A 60 3.20 -4.44 -1.82
CA ASP A 60 2.67 -4.57 -3.16
C ASP A 60 1.72 -3.42 -3.49
N MET A 61 0.85 -3.10 -2.55
CA MET A 61 -0.14 -2.06 -2.77
C MET A 61 0.54 -0.70 -2.88
N ASP A 62 1.52 -0.45 -2.02
CA ASP A 62 2.27 0.79 -2.05
C ASP A 62 2.99 0.94 -3.40
N PHE A 63 3.56 -0.13 -3.90
CA PHE A 63 4.21 -0.12 -5.20
C PHE A 63 3.20 0.19 -6.31
N LYS A 64 2.03 -0.44 -6.26
CA LYS A 64 1.01 -0.20 -7.27
C LYS A 64 0.55 1.25 -7.27
N ILE A 65 0.39 1.81 -6.09
CA ILE A 65 -0.02 3.21 -5.98
C ILE A 65 1.03 4.11 -6.59
N ARG A 66 2.29 3.88 -6.28
CA ARG A 66 3.37 4.70 -6.84
C ARG A 66 3.43 4.57 -8.34
N PHE A 67 3.26 3.36 -8.84
CA PHE A 67 3.33 3.10 -10.26
C PHE A 67 2.20 3.84 -10.99
N VAL A 68 0.98 3.76 -10.45
CA VAL A 68 -0.15 4.43 -11.10
C VAL A 68 0.00 5.95 -11.01
N LYS A 69 0.52 6.45 -9.89
CA LYS A 69 0.78 7.86 -9.78
C LYS A 69 1.82 8.32 -10.81
N TRP A 70 2.83 7.50 -11.01
CA TRP A 70 3.84 7.81 -12.02
C TRP A 70 3.21 7.84 -13.41
N LEU A 71 2.33 6.89 -13.72
CA LEU A 71 1.63 6.89 -14.98
C LEU A 71 0.77 8.13 -15.14
N LEU A 72 0.11 8.53 -14.07
CA LEU A 72 -0.75 9.71 -14.10
C LEU A 72 0.06 10.96 -14.40
N GLU A 73 1.23 11.09 -13.78
CA GLU A 73 2.09 12.22 -14.05
C GLU A 73 2.56 12.22 -15.50
N ASP A 74 2.87 11.04 -15.99
CA ASP A 74 3.36 10.91 -17.36
C ASP A 74 2.27 11.26 -18.36
N GLU A 75 1.01 11.07 -18.01
CA GLU A 75 -0.10 11.37 -18.89
C GLU A 75 -0.49 12.83 -18.86
N GLN A 76 -0.01 13.59 -17.91
CA GLN A 76 -0.37 15.00 -17.80
C GLN A 76 0.56 15.85 -18.64
N PRO A 77 0.09 17.02 -19.07
CA PRO A 77 0.96 17.91 -19.82
C PRO A 77 2.19 18.27 -19.03
N LYS A 78 3.32 18.17 -19.69
CA LYS A 78 4.57 18.44 -19.00
C LYS A 78 5.12 19.78 -19.27
N ASP A 79 4.52 20.49 -20.17
CA ASP A 79 5.01 21.81 -20.48
C ASP A 79 5.02 22.69 -19.26
N THR A 80 4.20 22.35 -18.33
CA THR A 80 4.16 23.12 -17.13
C THR A 80 5.30 22.81 -16.24
N GLN A 81 5.93 21.76 -16.47
CA GLN A 81 6.95 21.45 -15.62
C GLN A 81 8.21 21.42 -16.19
N ASN A 82 8.32 21.26 -17.10
CA ASN A 82 9.51 21.17 -17.56
C ASN A 82 10.25 22.10 -17.60
N ASP A 83 10.02 22.42 -17.49
CA ASP A 83 10.69 23.10 -17.36
C ASP A 83 11.27 23.33 -16.46
N ALA A 84 10.84 23.33 -15.95
CA ALA A 84 11.35 23.63 -14.77
C ALA A 84 12.43 22.81 -14.36
N ARG A 85 12.51 21.98 -14.59
CA ARG A 85 13.55 21.25 -14.18
C ARG A 85 14.60 21.33 -14.90
N THR A 86 14.60 21.64 -15.51
CA THR A 86 15.45 21.92 -16.02
C THR A 86 16.05 22.68 -16.17
N ASP A 87 15.64 22.66 -15.61
CA ASP A 87 16.01 23.28 -15.53
C ASP A 87 16.54 23.48 -15.43
N GLN A 88 16.39 23.17 -15.33
CA GLN A 88 16.62 23.32 -15.07
C GLN A 88 17.08 23.55 -15.11
#